data_bbec9672b27dde259552190a3db4c824
#
_entry.id   bbec9672b27dde259552190a3db4c824
#
_cell.length_a   1.000
_cell.length_b   1.000
_cell.length_c   1.000
_cell.angle_alpha   90.00
_cell.angle_beta   90.00
_cell.angle_gamma   90.00
#
_symmetry.space_group_name_H-M   'P 1'
#
loop_
_entity.id
_entity.type
_entity.pdbx_description
1 polymer ?
#
loop_
_entity_poly.entity_id
_entity_poly.type
_entity_poly.pdbx_seq_one_letter_code
_entity_poly.pdbx_strand_id
1 'polypeptide(L)'
;MIPGYKGTMHIQSRYILTIATLAFALASGLPNEVSADELKEPKVTQVIQDVRVLPSNASPRPAAVNDNVHQGTAVQTGAQSRSELTFKDQTITRLGEKTIFSVGEGPRTIDLGSGQFLLYTPKKAGGAKVKAGPVTAAITG
;
A
#
# COMPACT_ATOMS: atom_id res chain seq x y z
N MET A 1 4.11 -67.86 -48.19
CA MET A 1 4.25 -67.28 -47.89
C MET A 1 3.82 -66.23 -47.54
N ILE A 2 3.52 -65.64 -47.11
CA ILE A 2 3.08 -64.75 -46.80
C ILE A 2 3.39 -63.83 -46.20
N PRO A 3 3.46 -63.40 -46.11
CA PRO A 3 3.78 -62.57 -45.59
C PRO A 3 3.39 -61.55 -45.33
N GLY A 4 3.12 -61.03 -45.22
CA GLY A 4 2.83 -60.10 -45.07
C GLY A 4 2.40 -59.37 -44.35
N TYR A 5 2.13 -58.88 -44.04
CA TYR A 5 1.59 -58.29 -43.36
C TYR A 5 2.12 -57.42 -42.75
N LYS A 6 2.52 -57.25 -42.74
CA LYS A 6 3.12 -56.64 -42.19
C LYS A 6 2.97 -55.41 -42.13
N GLY A 7 2.94 -54.71 -41.98
CA GLY A 7 3.02 -53.50 -42.04
C GLY A 7 2.02 -52.77 -41.64
N THR A 8 1.64 -52.88 -40.93
CA THR A 8 0.60 -52.24 -40.84
C THR A 8 0.51 -51.44 -39.78
N MET A 9 1.12 -51.52 -39.04
CA MET A 9 0.85 -50.91 -37.99
C MET A 9 1.34 -49.67 -37.80
N HIS A 10 1.93 -49.14 -38.30
CA HIS A 10 2.53 -47.97 -37.90
C HIS A 10 1.68 -46.85 -38.04
N ILE A 11 0.59 -46.96 -38.32
CA ILE A 11 -0.10 -45.88 -38.55
C ILE A 11 -0.50 -45.10 -37.47
N GLN A 12 -0.59 -45.62 -36.48
CA GLN A 12 -1.17 -44.95 -35.50
C GLN A 12 -0.46 -43.87 -34.93
N SER A 13 0.66 -43.81 -35.07
CA SER A 13 1.40 -42.85 -34.35
C SER A 13 1.06 -41.45 -34.68
N ARG A 14 0.37 -41.28 -35.74
CA ARG A 14 0.21 -39.96 -36.06
C ARG A 14 -0.79 -39.26 -35.31
N TYR A 15 -1.59 -39.86 -34.74
CA TYR A 15 -2.63 -39.12 -34.18
C TYR A 15 -2.29 -38.42 -32.97
N ILE A 16 -1.25 -38.77 -32.45
CA ILE A 16 -0.97 -38.28 -31.20
C ILE A 16 -0.65 -36.89 -31.17
N LEU A 17 -0.30 -36.37 -32.24
CA LEU A 17 0.25 -35.14 -32.12
C LEU A 17 -0.65 -34.08 -31.95
N THR A 18 -1.79 -34.25 -32.13
CA THR A 18 -2.56 -33.10 -32.29
C THR A 18 -3.07 -32.50 -31.05
N ILE A 19 -2.73 -33.09 -30.01
CA ILE A 19 -3.39 -32.62 -28.90
C ILE A 19 -2.70 -31.62 -28.15
N ALA A 20 -1.56 -31.47 -28.37
CA ALA A 20 -0.78 -30.72 -27.50
C ALA A 20 -1.04 -29.31 -27.46
N THR A 21 -1.85 -28.85 -28.20
CA THR A 21 -1.64 -27.50 -28.42
C THR A 21 -2.44 -26.57 -27.69
N LEU A 22 -3.06 -26.98 -26.76
CA LEU A 22 -3.87 -25.98 -26.27
C LEU A 22 -3.64 -25.59 -24.93
N ALA A 23 -2.50 -25.69 -24.56
CA ALA A 23 -2.15 -25.08 -23.34
C ALA A 23 -2.18 -23.62 -23.56
N PHE A 24 -3.27 -23.09 -23.66
CA PHE A 24 -3.37 -21.75 -23.85
C PHE A 24 -3.37 -21.05 -22.55
N ALA A 25 -2.34 -20.50 -22.28
CA ALA A 25 -2.25 -19.68 -21.14
C ALA A 25 -3.06 -18.45 -21.38
N LEU A 26 -4.12 -18.44 -20.83
CA LEU A 26 -4.79 -17.22 -20.69
C LEU A 26 -4.10 -16.43 -19.64
N ALA A 27 -3.21 -15.72 -20.06
CA ALA A 27 -2.73 -14.65 -19.24
C ALA A 27 -3.80 -13.60 -19.30
N SER A 28 -4.79 -13.83 -18.58
CA SER A 28 -5.70 -12.77 -18.32
C SER A 28 -4.92 -11.80 -17.48
N GLY A 29 -4.71 -10.68 -17.99
CA GLY A 29 -4.20 -9.61 -17.20
C GLY A 29 -5.15 -9.39 -16.06
N LEU A 30 -4.67 -9.71 -14.91
CA LEU A 30 -5.40 -9.37 -13.71
C LEU A 30 -5.49 -7.87 -13.70
N PRO A 31 -6.65 -7.33 -13.49
CA PRO A 31 -6.75 -5.91 -13.29
C PRO A 31 -5.86 -5.56 -12.12
N ASN A 32 -5.03 -4.59 -12.30
CA ASN A 32 -4.34 -4.01 -11.19
C ASN A 32 -5.41 -3.43 -10.31
N GLU A 33 -5.75 -4.18 -9.31
CA GLU A 33 -6.56 -3.61 -8.28
C GLU A 33 -5.74 -2.51 -7.65
N VAL A 34 -6.22 -1.31 -7.80
CA VAL A 34 -5.66 -0.20 -7.06
C VAL A 34 -5.92 -0.54 -5.61
N SER A 35 -4.88 -0.94 -4.95
CA SER A 35 -4.96 -1.37 -3.58
C SER A 35 -5.41 -0.21 -2.71
N ALA A 36 -6.40 -0.46 -1.89
CA ALA A 36 -6.83 0.51 -0.90
C ALA A 36 -5.76 0.76 0.17
N ASP A 37 -4.60 0.19 -0.01
CA ASP A 37 -3.50 0.27 0.95
C ASP A 37 -2.62 1.51 0.77
N GLU A 38 -2.95 2.38 -0.13
CA GLU A 38 -2.10 3.51 -0.47
C GLU A 38 -1.83 4.49 0.67
N LEU A 39 -2.66 4.48 1.70
CA LEU A 39 -2.41 5.31 2.86
C LEU A 39 -1.64 4.60 3.98
N LYS A 40 -1.25 3.37 3.81
CA LYS A 40 -0.62 2.62 4.90
C LYS A 40 0.83 2.97 5.17
N GLU A 41 1.52 3.51 4.22
CA GLU A 41 2.95 3.79 4.37
C GLU A 41 3.32 5.17 3.81
N PRO A 42 3.03 6.22 4.56
CA PRO A 42 3.48 7.53 4.13
C PRO A 42 4.99 7.68 4.36
N LYS A 43 5.57 8.59 3.63
CA LYS A 43 6.96 8.99 3.78
C LYS A 43 7.03 10.34 4.44
N VAL A 44 7.96 10.50 5.35
CA VAL A 44 8.25 11.82 5.92
C VAL A 44 8.93 12.65 4.83
N THR A 45 8.31 13.74 4.45
CA THR A 45 8.83 14.62 3.41
C THR A 45 9.37 15.92 3.95
N GLN A 46 9.05 16.29 5.18
CA GLN A 46 9.59 17.46 5.83
C GLN A 46 9.71 17.26 7.33
N VAL A 47 10.84 17.73 7.89
CA VAL A 47 11.10 17.72 9.33
C VAL A 47 11.56 19.11 9.72
N ILE A 48 10.86 19.74 10.66
CA ILE A 48 11.21 21.04 11.21
C ILE A 48 11.31 20.91 12.72
N GLN A 49 12.48 21.10 13.25
CA GLN A 49 12.85 21.02 14.66
C GLN A 49 12.64 19.62 15.24
N ASP A 50 11.96 19.47 16.36
CA ASP A 50 11.88 18.21 17.07
C ASP A 50 10.73 17.36 16.53
N VAL A 51 11.07 16.41 15.70
CA VAL A 51 10.13 15.42 15.17
C VAL A 51 10.70 14.04 15.44
N ARG A 52 9.89 13.16 15.98
CA ARG A 52 10.30 11.81 16.34
C ARG A 52 9.40 10.76 15.70
N VAL A 53 10.01 9.63 15.39
CA VAL A 53 9.30 8.44 14.97
C VAL A 53 9.24 7.50 16.17
N LEU A 54 8.05 7.01 16.45
CA LEU A 54 7.81 6.12 17.58
C LEU A 54 7.37 4.76 17.03
N PRO A 55 8.30 3.86 16.79
CA PRO A 55 7.94 2.52 16.36
C PRO A 55 7.27 1.74 17.48
N SER A 56 6.39 0.79 17.13
CA SER A 56 5.71 -0.02 18.13
C SER A 56 6.64 -1.01 18.84
N ASN A 57 7.75 -1.37 18.21
CA ASN A 57 8.62 -2.41 18.71
C ASN A 57 10.07 -1.95 18.90
N ALA A 58 10.31 -0.67 18.97
CA ALA A 58 11.64 -0.10 19.13
C ALA A 58 11.56 1.23 19.88
N SER A 59 12.72 1.75 20.29
CA SER A 59 12.77 3.03 20.97
C SER A 59 12.48 4.19 20.03
N PRO A 60 11.88 5.27 20.54
CA PRO A 60 11.71 6.49 19.74
C PRO A 60 13.04 7.01 19.22
N ARG A 61 13.04 7.52 18.02
CA ARG A 61 14.20 8.09 17.38
C ARG A 61 13.84 9.38 16.63
N PRO A 62 14.81 10.26 16.36
CA PRO A 62 14.55 11.41 15.53
C PRO A 62 14.06 10.98 14.15
N ALA A 63 13.11 11.72 13.60
CA ALA A 63 12.62 11.49 12.25
C ALA A 63 13.59 12.09 11.24
N ALA A 64 13.69 11.44 10.10
CA ALA A 64 14.46 11.93 8.98
C ALA A 64 13.61 11.98 7.74
N VAL A 65 13.92 12.88 6.82
CA VAL A 65 13.27 12.93 5.53
C VAL A 65 13.50 11.60 4.81
N ASN A 66 12.48 11.09 4.17
CA ASN A 66 12.39 9.78 3.52
C ASN A 66 12.15 8.59 4.46
N ASP A 67 11.97 8.81 5.74
CA ASP A 67 11.53 7.74 6.63
C ASP A 67 10.15 7.24 6.20
N ASN A 68 9.99 5.93 6.15
CA ASN A 68 8.69 5.32 5.94
C ASN A 68 7.98 5.14 7.28
N VAL A 69 6.71 5.48 7.33
CA VAL A 69 5.91 5.35 8.54
C VAL A 69 4.95 4.18 8.35
N HIS A 70 5.31 3.05 8.93
CA HIS A 70 4.51 1.84 8.83
C HIS A 70 3.33 1.87 9.78
N GLN A 71 2.36 1.03 9.53
CA GLN A 71 1.24 0.86 10.45
C GLN A 71 1.77 0.46 11.84
N GLY A 72 1.23 1.07 12.86
CA GLY A 72 1.73 0.86 14.23
C GLY A 72 2.87 1.77 14.63
N THR A 73 3.37 2.58 13.71
CA THR A 73 4.39 3.59 13.99
C THR A 73 3.73 4.95 14.06
N ALA A 74 4.07 5.74 15.06
CA ALA A 74 3.59 7.10 15.18
C ALA A 74 4.67 8.11 14.85
N VAL A 75 4.25 9.31 14.45
CA VAL A 75 5.12 10.47 14.28
C VAL A 75 4.68 11.52 15.28
N GLN A 76 5.62 12.00 16.07
CA GLN A 76 5.35 12.99 17.09
C GLN A 76 6.14 14.27 16.83
N THR A 77 5.44 15.40 16.88
CA THR A 77 6.08 16.70 16.81
C THR A 77 6.11 17.32 18.19
N GLY A 78 7.19 18.02 18.50
CA GLY A 78 7.34 18.76 19.73
C GLY A 78 6.79 20.19 19.63
N ALA A 79 7.18 21.02 20.60
CA ALA A 79 6.81 22.43 20.59
C ALA A 79 7.50 23.13 19.41
N GLN A 80 6.79 24.02 18.74
CA GLN A 80 7.29 24.79 17.60
C GLN A 80 7.86 23.92 16.46
N SER A 81 7.42 22.67 16.40
CA SER A 81 7.89 21.69 15.43
C SER A 81 6.80 21.36 14.43
N ARG A 82 7.21 20.93 13.23
CA ARG A 82 6.28 20.57 12.17
C ARG A 82 6.84 19.41 11.36
N SER A 83 5.96 18.65 10.77
CA SER A 83 6.34 17.60 9.84
C SER A 83 5.35 17.51 8.71
N GLU A 84 5.81 17.00 7.57
CA GLU A 84 4.94 16.69 6.45
C GLU A 84 5.14 15.24 6.06
N LEU A 85 4.04 14.56 5.80
CA LEU A 85 4.07 13.19 5.33
C LEU A 85 3.31 13.10 4.01
N THR A 86 3.87 12.39 3.06
CA THR A 86 3.25 12.18 1.76
C THR A 86 3.01 10.70 1.54
N PHE A 87 1.78 10.37 1.21
CA PHE A 87 1.37 9.01 0.88
C PHE A 87 1.59 8.72 -0.59
N LYS A 88 1.54 7.46 -0.96
CA LYS A 88 1.78 7.05 -2.35
C LYS A 88 0.75 7.62 -3.33
N ASP A 89 -0.46 7.87 -2.87
CA ASP A 89 -1.53 8.43 -3.67
C ASP A 89 -1.50 9.95 -3.75
N GLN A 90 -0.43 10.58 -3.30
CA GLN A 90 -0.23 12.02 -3.24
C GLN A 90 -1.09 12.72 -2.18
N THR A 91 -1.67 11.99 -1.26
CA THR A 91 -2.25 12.58 -0.06
C THR A 91 -1.14 13.16 0.80
N ILE A 92 -1.31 14.37 1.26
CA ILE A 92 -0.31 15.09 2.06
C ILE A 92 -0.92 15.41 3.42
N THR A 93 -0.16 15.10 4.47
CA THR A 93 -0.55 15.42 5.84
C THR A 93 0.52 16.33 6.44
N ARG A 94 0.12 17.50 6.89
CA ARG A 94 1.03 18.45 7.57
C ARG A 94 0.68 18.51 9.04
N LEU A 95 1.63 18.10 9.86
CA LEU A 95 1.46 18.07 11.30
C LEU A 95 1.88 19.39 11.89
N GLY A 96 1.04 19.96 12.74
CA GLY A 96 1.37 21.12 13.57
C GLY A 96 2.25 20.71 14.74
N GLU A 97 2.45 21.63 15.69
CA GLU A 97 3.20 21.34 16.88
C GLU A 97 2.44 20.42 17.84
N LYS A 98 3.16 19.72 18.69
CA LYS A 98 2.59 18.87 19.75
C LYS A 98 1.54 17.89 19.21
N THR A 99 1.80 17.32 18.08
CA THR A 99 0.90 16.42 17.37
C THR A 99 1.45 15.00 17.40
N ILE A 100 0.56 14.03 17.63
CA ILE A 100 0.86 12.62 17.51
C ILE A 100 -0.03 12.05 16.40
N PHE A 101 0.60 11.56 15.36
CA PHE A 101 -0.05 11.04 14.18
C PHE A 101 0.35 9.58 13.97
N SER A 102 -0.58 8.74 13.58
CA SER A 102 -0.26 7.38 13.14
C SER A 102 -1.20 6.92 12.04
N VAL A 103 -0.76 5.91 11.30
CA VAL A 103 -1.61 5.27 10.32
C VAL A 103 -2.50 4.28 11.05
N GLY A 104 -3.80 4.46 10.93
CA GLY A 104 -4.76 3.65 11.63
C GLY A 104 -5.00 2.30 10.99
N GLU A 105 -5.78 1.49 11.67
CA GLU A 105 -6.23 0.23 11.14
C GLU A 105 -7.33 0.44 10.12
N GLY A 106 -7.30 -0.34 9.08
CA GLY A 106 -8.26 -0.26 8.01
C GLY A 106 -7.80 0.65 6.88
N PRO A 107 -8.44 0.54 5.73
CA PRO A 107 -8.05 1.30 4.56
C PRO A 107 -8.28 2.78 4.77
N ARG A 108 -7.31 3.57 4.38
CA ARG A 108 -7.40 5.02 4.36
C ARG A 108 -7.79 5.63 5.71
N THR A 109 -7.31 5.05 6.79
CA THR A 109 -7.58 5.53 8.15
C THR A 109 -6.34 6.17 8.76
N ILE A 110 -6.53 7.33 9.36
CA ILE A 110 -5.50 8.10 10.06
C ILE A 110 -5.94 8.24 11.51
N ASP A 111 -5.05 7.98 12.44
CA ASP A 111 -5.30 8.20 13.85
C ASP A 111 -4.53 9.41 14.33
N LEU A 112 -5.26 10.37 14.90
CA LEU A 112 -4.69 11.53 15.54
C LEU A 112 -4.78 11.35 17.05
N GLY A 113 -3.64 11.12 17.68
CA GLY A 113 -3.58 10.94 19.12
C GLY A 113 -3.75 12.25 19.87
N SER A 114 -3.17 13.31 19.36
CA SER A 114 -3.28 14.66 19.92
C SER A 114 -2.80 15.67 18.90
N GLY A 115 -3.06 16.95 19.14
CA GLY A 115 -2.56 18.04 18.32
C GLY A 115 -3.47 18.36 17.15
N GLN A 116 -2.86 18.81 16.07
CA GLN A 116 -3.59 19.26 14.88
C GLN A 116 -2.80 18.95 13.61
N PHE A 117 -3.52 18.77 12.52
CA PHE A 117 -2.92 18.57 11.23
C PHE A 117 -3.82 19.08 10.11
N LEU A 118 -3.23 19.29 8.96
CA LEU A 118 -3.94 19.59 7.73
C LEU A 118 -3.82 18.38 6.82
N LEU A 119 -4.93 17.97 6.23
CA LEU A 119 -4.96 16.86 5.31
C LEU A 119 -5.39 17.34 3.94
N TYR A 120 -4.59 17.03 2.94
CA TYR A 120 -4.93 17.26 1.55
C TYR A 120 -5.04 15.92 0.84
N THR A 121 -6.21 15.64 0.29
CA THR A 121 -6.43 14.43 -0.50
C THR A 121 -6.75 14.83 -1.93
N PRO A 122 -6.04 14.28 -2.91
CA PRO A 122 -6.40 14.50 -4.31
C PRO A 122 -7.79 13.96 -4.63
N LYS A 123 -8.46 14.57 -5.56
CA LYS A 123 -9.82 14.18 -5.93
C LYS A 123 -9.95 12.71 -6.30
N LYS A 124 -8.90 12.13 -6.86
CA LYS A 124 -8.92 10.73 -7.31
C LYS A 124 -8.57 9.74 -6.21
N ALA A 125 -8.20 10.21 -5.05
CA ALA A 125 -7.69 9.34 -4.00
C ALA A 125 -8.77 8.67 -3.16
N GLY A 126 -10.02 9.11 -3.26
CA GLY A 126 -11.11 8.45 -2.54
C GLY A 126 -11.31 8.86 -1.09
N GLY A 127 -10.72 9.96 -0.66
CA GLY A 127 -10.93 10.48 0.68
C GLY A 127 -10.11 9.77 1.76
N ALA A 128 -10.46 10.00 3.01
CA ALA A 128 -9.78 9.41 4.15
C ALA A 128 -10.70 9.44 5.38
N LYS A 129 -10.43 8.56 6.33
CA LYS A 129 -11.07 8.58 7.64
C LYS A 129 -10.06 9.05 8.66
N VAL A 130 -10.47 9.95 9.52
CA VAL A 130 -9.62 10.45 10.59
C VAL A 130 -10.28 10.13 11.92
N LYS A 131 -9.56 9.44 12.75
CA LYS A 131 -9.99 9.16 14.13
C LYS A 131 -9.21 10.07 15.05
N ALA A 132 -9.92 10.78 15.91
CA ALA A 132 -9.33 11.66 16.91
C ALA A 132 -10.05 11.40 18.23
N GLY A 133 -9.48 10.55 19.06
CA GLY A 133 -10.13 10.11 20.28
C GLY A 133 -11.44 9.40 19.95
N PRO A 134 -12.55 9.81 20.58
CA PRO A 134 -13.85 9.19 20.30
C PRO A 134 -14.51 9.67 19.02
N VAL A 135 -13.91 10.63 18.31
CA VAL A 135 -14.50 11.22 17.12
C VAL A 135 -13.92 10.58 15.88
N THR A 136 -14.78 10.27 14.93
CA THR A 136 -14.35 9.80 13.62
C THR A 136 -14.95 10.72 12.55
N ALA A 137 -14.11 11.27 11.71
CA ALA A 137 -14.52 12.12 10.61
C ALA A 137 -14.18 11.44 9.28
N ALA A 138 -15.05 11.58 8.30
CA ALA A 138 -14.80 11.09 6.96
C ALA A 138 -14.58 12.30 6.04
N ILE A 139 -13.53 12.22 5.24
CA ILE A 139 -13.21 13.26 4.27
C ILE A 139 -13.42 12.66 2.90
N THR A 140 -14.27 13.30 2.12
CA THR A 140 -14.52 12.88 0.75
C THR A 140 -13.71 13.76 -0.18
N GLY A 141 -13.08 13.12 -1.11
CA GLY A 141 -12.25 13.84 -2.07
C GLY A 141 -13.02 14.63 -3.11
#